data_cbeb0f369070ce7ff032d6c9bc9e417a
#
_entry.id   cbeb0f369070ce7ff032d6c9bc9e417a
#
_cell.length_a   1.000
_cell.length_b   1.000
_cell.length_c   1.000
_cell.angle_alpha   90.00
_cell.angle_beta   90.00
_cell.angle_gamma   90.00
#
_symmetry.space_group_name_H-M   'P 1'
#
loop_
_entity.id
_entity.type
_entity.pdbx_description
1 polymer ?
#
loop_
_entity_poly.entity_id
_entity_poly.type
_entity_poly.pdbx_seq_one_letter_code
_entity_poly.pdbx_strand_id
1 'polypeptide(L)'
;PEEFRAFIQAIASAIRQHCSGAYYISFSSGNLHELLTPVSDSIGYKSIVIWVKNQSPMGGGAYRRRYEPIVYGNFSGDFFGTPYSEDDVWEFDRTNKNELHPTMKPVALVANAIKHGSGSEGSVLDLFLGSGTTLIAAEQLGRSCYGMELSPAYCDVIVRRWENLTGGKAELA
;
A
#
# COMPACT_ATOMS: atom_id res chain seq x y z
N PRO A 1 0.83 22.41 2.15
CA PRO A 1 0.38 23.50 1.33
C PRO A 1 0.34 23.10 -0.14
N GLU A 2 0.48 24.02 -1.07
CA GLU A 2 0.21 23.79 -2.50
C GLU A 2 1.06 22.70 -3.15
N GLU A 3 2.36 22.64 -2.85
CA GLU A 3 3.27 21.63 -3.39
C GLU A 3 2.86 20.20 -3.03
N PHE A 4 2.42 20.00 -1.77
CA PHE A 4 1.94 18.69 -1.32
C PHE A 4 0.64 18.31 -2.02
N ARG A 5 -0.28 19.27 -2.18
CA ARG A 5 -1.52 19.03 -2.95
C ARG A 5 -1.22 18.66 -4.40
N ALA A 6 -0.30 19.39 -5.06
CA ALA A 6 0.12 19.08 -6.42
C ALA A 6 0.76 17.69 -6.53
N PHE A 7 1.57 17.30 -5.56
CA PHE A 7 2.14 15.96 -5.48
C PHE A 7 1.07 14.87 -5.37
N ILE A 8 0.06 15.04 -4.50
CA ILE A 8 -1.03 14.07 -4.39
C ILE A 8 -1.87 14.02 -5.68
N GLN A 9 -2.10 15.16 -6.33
CA GLN A 9 -2.80 15.20 -7.62
C GLN A 9 -2.02 14.47 -8.71
N ALA A 10 -0.69 14.59 -8.73
CA ALA A 10 0.16 13.84 -9.66
C ALA A 10 0.07 12.32 -9.42
N ILE A 11 0.10 11.88 -8.15
CA ILE A 11 -0.11 10.47 -7.80
C ILE A 11 -1.51 10.00 -8.24
N ALA A 12 -2.56 10.75 -7.94
CA ALA A 12 -3.92 10.42 -8.34
C ALA A 12 -4.05 10.32 -9.87
N SER A 13 -3.41 11.24 -10.61
CA SER A 13 -3.36 11.19 -12.08
C SER A 13 -2.65 9.92 -12.58
N ALA A 14 -1.51 9.56 -12.01
CA ALA A 14 -0.79 8.34 -12.36
C ALA A 14 -1.63 7.09 -12.07
N ILE A 15 -2.29 7.02 -10.91
CA ILE A 15 -3.21 5.93 -10.58
C ILE A 15 -4.33 5.85 -11.64
N ARG A 16 -4.97 6.97 -11.96
CA ARG A 16 -6.05 7.00 -12.96
C ARG A 16 -5.60 6.55 -14.34
N GLN A 17 -4.38 6.87 -14.72
CA GLN A 17 -3.81 6.57 -16.04
C GLN A 17 -3.38 5.10 -16.18
N HIS A 18 -2.89 4.48 -15.10
CA HIS A 18 -2.25 3.16 -15.12
C HIS A 18 -3.02 2.07 -14.37
N CYS A 19 -4.07 2.42 -13.62
CA CYS A 19 -4.87 1.47 -12.86
C CYS A 19 -6.30 1.42 -13.42
N SER A 20 -6.79 0.23 -13.74
CA SER A 20 -8.18 -0.01 -14.15
C SER A 20 -9.06 -0.59 -13.04
N GLY A 21 -8.46 -1.13 -11.99
CA GLY A 21 -9.13 -1.80 -10.88
C GLY A 21 -9.12 -1.00 -9.57
N ALA A 22 -8.90 -1.70 -8.48
CA ALA A 22 -8.86 -1.11 -7.14
C ALA A 22 -7.53 -0.40 -6.85
N TYR A 23 -7.59 0.63 -6.01
CA TYR A 23 -6.41 1.27 -5.45
C TYR A 23 -6.55 1.46 -3.94
N TYR A 24 -5.40 1.45 -3.27
CA TYR A 24 -5.27 1.64 -1.83
C TYR A 24 -4.16 2.65 -1.54
N ILE A 25 -4.47 3.72 -0.83
CA ILE A 25 -3.50 4.76 -0.45
C ILE A 25 -3.43 4.82 1.08
N SER A 26 -2.33 4.33 1.65
CA SER A 26 -2.09 4.41 3.08
C SER A 26 -1.47 5.74 3.46
N PHE A 27 -1.97 6.36 4.53
CA PHE A 27 -1.52 7.67 4.95
C PHE A 27 -1.50 7.84 6.47
N SER A 28 -0.82 8.89 6.94
CA SER A 28 -0.81 9.23 8.37
C SER A 28 -2.17 9.78 8.80
N SER A 29 -2.73 9.26 9.89
CA SER A 29 -4.00 9.77 10.45
C SER A 29 -3.97 11.26 10.83
N GLY A 30 -2.77 11.84 11.06
CA GLY A 30 -2.62 13.26 11.39
C GLY A 30 -2.89 14.21 10.23
N ASN A 31 -2.65 13.75 9.00
CA ASN A 31 -2.71 14.57 7.79
C ASN A 31 -3.73 14.03 6.79
N LEU A 32 -4.67 13.21 7.25
CA LEU A 32 -5.65 12.55 6.38
C LEU A 32 -6.46 13.54 5.54
N HIS A 33 -6.82 14.70 6.10
CA HIS A 33 -7.55 15.76 5.40
C HIS A 33 -6.78 16.31 4.20
N GLU A 34 -5.44 16.37 4.27
CA GLU A 34 -4.59 16.86 3.17
C GLU A 34 -4.56 15.87 2.00
N LEU A 35 -4.76 14.56 2.28
CA LEU A 35 -4.86 13.52 1.26
C LEU A 35 -6.27 13.43 0.67
N LEU A 36 -7.31 13.44 1.51
CA LEU A 36 -8.67 13.13 1.09
C LEU A 36 -9.21 14.10 0.05
N THR A 37 -8.99 15.42 0.25
CA THR A 37 -9.50 16.43 -0.69
C THR A 37 -8.92 16.24 -2.09
N PRO A 38 -7.60 16.24 -2.33
CA PRO A 38 -7.07 16.08 -3.68
C PRO A 38 -7.37 14.70 -4.30
N VAL A 39 -7.47 13.62 -3.51
CA VAL A 39 -7.87 12.31 -4.02
C VAL A 39 -9.34 12.32 -4.44
N SER A 40 -10.23 12.86 -3.60
CA SER A 40 -11.66 12.98 -3.90
C SER A 40 -11.92 13.79 -5.17
N ASP A 41 -11.22 14.92 -5.31
CA ASP A 41 -11.37 15.82 -6.45
C ASP A 41 -10.84 15.21 -7.76
N SER A 42 -9.83 14.34 -7.69
CA SER A 42 -9.12 13.81 -8.87
C SER A 42 -9.65 12.45 -9.33
N ILE A 43 -9.83 11.50 -8.42
CA ILE A 43 -10.16 10.09 -8.76
C ILE A 43 -11.33 9.54 -7.95
N GLY A 44 -11.78 10.25 -6.91
CA GLY A 44 -12.79 9.78 -5.97
C GLY A 44 -12.29 8.65 -5.09
N TYR A 45 -13.06 8.25 -4.09
CA TYR A 45 -12.81 7.04 -3.30
C TYR A 45 -14.14 6.40 -2.84
N LYS A 46 -14.08 5.15 -2.42
CA LYS A 46 -15.26 4.36 -2.01
C LYS A 46 -15.41 4.32 -0.48
N SER A 47 -14.31 4.03 0.23
CA SER A 47 -14.30 3.95 1.69
C SER A 47 -12.91 4.23 2.24
N ILE A 48 -12.83 4.36 3.56
CA ILE A 48 -11.58 4.42 4.31
C ILE A 48 -11.49 3.16 5.15
N VAL A 49 -10.51 2.32 4.84
CA VAL A 49 -10.18 1.14 5.64
C VAL A 49 -9.26 1.56 6.77
N ILE A 50 -9.50 1.05 7.97
CA ILE A 50 -8.71 1.36 9.16
C ILE A 50 -7.81 0.16 9.51
N TRP A 51 -6.51 0.30 9.27
CA TRP A 51 -5.56 -0.68 9.79
C TRP A 51 -5.28 -0.44 11.26
N VAL A 52 -5.71 -1.36 12.11
CA VAL A 52 -5.44 -1.37 13.56
C VAL A 52 -4.17 -2.18 13.82
N LYS A 53 -3.24 -1.58 14.57
CA LYS A 53 -1.96 -2.18 14.95
C LYS A 53 -2.05 -2.82 16.34
N ASN A 54 -1.33 -3.92 16.57
CA ASN A 54 -1.20 -4.54 17.90
C ASN A 54 -0.52 -3.62 18.92
N GLN A 55 0.37 -2.72 18.48
CA GLN A 55 1.12 -1.80 19.33
C GLN A 55 1.05 -0.36 18.81
N SER A 56 0.95 0.58 19.73
CA SER A 56 1.10 1.99 19.41
C SER A 56 2.58 2.35 19.26
N PRO A 57 2.97 3.11 18.22
CA PRO A 57 4.33 3.64 18.16
C PRO A 57 4.59 4.54 19.38
N MET A 58 5.83 4.55 19.85
CA MET A 58 6.27 5.55 20.82
C MET A 58 6.25 6.93 20.18
N GLY A 59 5.52 7.87 20.75
CA GLY A 59 5.41 9.23 20.23
C GLY A 59 4.57 10.11 21.11
N GLY A 60 4.83 11.42 21.08
CA GLY A 60 4.15 12.43 21.87
C GLY A 60 2.74 12.72 21.38
N GLY A 61 1.87 13.06 22.32
CA GLY A 61 0.47 13.43 22.10
C GLY A 61 -0.42 12.85 23.19
N ALA A 62 -1.59 13.45 23.39
CA ALA A 62 -2.57 12.99 24.37
C ALA A 62 -3.07 11.57 24.06
N TYR A 63 -3.14 11.23 22.76
CA TYR A 63 -3.55 9.91 22.30
C TYR A 63 -2.46 9.26 21.45
N ARG A 64 -2.17 7.97 21.73
CA ARG A 64 -1.26 7.17 20.90
C ARG A 64 -2.00 6.70 19.65
N ARG A 65 -1.40 6.91 18.49
CA ARG A 65 -1.98 6.53 17.18
C ARG A 65 -1.81 5.03 16.94
N ARG A 66 -2.83 4.27 17.25
CA ARG A 66 -2.85 2.81 17.10
C ARG A 66 -3.34 2.35 15.73
N TYR A 67 -3.73 3.27 14.86
CA TYR A 67 -4.25 2.94 13.53
C TYR A 67 -3.59 3.76 12.43
N GLU A 68 -3.68 3.26 11.22
CA GLU A 68 -3.43 4.01 9.98
C GLU A 68 -4.65 3.90 9.05
N PRO A 69 -5.13 5.02 8.50
CA PRO A 69 -6.18 5.00 7.48
C PRO A 69 -5.60 4.59 6.12
N ILE A 70 -6.40 3.85 5.36
CA ILE A 70 -6.10 3.45 3.98
C ILE A 70 -7.30 3.88 3.14
N VAL A 71 -7.08 4.82 2.23
CA VAL A 71 -8.12 5.26 1.29
C VAL A 71 -8.26 4.18 0.22
N TYR A 72 -9.47 3.65 0.08
CA TYR A 72 -9.83 2.66 -0.91
C TYR A 72 -10.70 3.27 -2.02
N GLY A 73 -10.34 3.00 -3.26
CA GLY A 73 -11.16 3.27 -4.42
C GLY A 73 -11.08 2.15 -5.45
N ASN A 74 -11.99 2.17 -6.41
CA ASN A 74 -12.08 1.13 -7.42
C ASN A 74 -12.77 1.67 -8.67
N PHE A 75 -12.10 1.58 -9.81
CA PHE A 75 -12.58 2.07 -11.10
C PHE A 75 -13.44 1.04 -11.85
N SER A 76 -13.11 -0.25 -11.79
CA SER A 76 -13.88 -1.30 -12.45
C SER A 76 -15.17 -1.64 -11.72
N GLY A 77 -15.19 -1.46 -10.40
CA GLY A 77 -16.26 -1.93 -9.53
C GLY A 77 -16.11 -3.39 -9.09
N ASP A 78 -15.14 -4.14 -9.64
CA ASP A 78 -14.91 -5.53 -9.27
C ASP A 78 -14.30 -5.62 -7.88
N PHE A 79 -14.87 -6.47 -7.05
CA PHE A 79 -14.35 -6.79 -5.72
C PHE A 79 -14.13 -8.30 -5.62
N PHE A 80 -12.88 -8.70 -5.32
CA PHE A 80 -12.45 -10.09 -5.30
C PHE A 80 -12.45 -10.73 -3.91
N GLY A 81 -12.85 -9.98 -2.88
CA GLY A 81 -13.18 -10.51 -1.55
C GLY A 81 -14.58 -11.10 -1.49
N THR A 82 -15.03 -11.50 -0.31
CA THR A 82 -16.39 -11.97 -0.10
C THR A 82 -17.31 -10.76 0.15
N PRO A 83 -18.20 -10.41 -0.80
CA PRO A 83 -19.10 -9.27 -0.62
C PRO A 83 -19.90 -9.37 0.69
N TYR A 84 -20.05 -8.25 1.38
CA TYR A 84 -20.80 -8.10 2.64
C TYR A 84 -20.24 -8.86 3.86
N SER A 85 -19.07 -9.53 3.74
CA SER A 85 -18.40 -10.19 4.87
C SER A 85 -17.02 -9.61 5.17
N GLU A 86 -16.56 -8.64 4.39
CA GLU A 86 -15.29 -7.96 4.63
C GLU A 86 -15.54 -6.64 5.37
N ASP A 87 -14.90 -6.49 6.52
CA ASP A 87 -14.97 -5.27 7.31
C ASP A 87 -13.97 -4.21 6.80
N ASP A 88 -14.27 -2.95 7.05
CA ASP A 88 -13.36 -1.84 6.81
C ASP A 88 -12.38 -1.60 7.97
N VAL A 89 -12.37 -2.46 8.97
CA VAL A 89 -11.40 -2.49 10.07
C VAL A 89 -10.50 -3.72 9.91
N TRP A 90 -9.23 -3.49 9.61
CA TRP A 90 -8.24 -4.54 9.40
C TRP A 90 -7.26 -4.63 10.56
N GLU A 91 -7.23 -5.76 11.25
CA GLU A 91 -6.32 -6.02 12.36
C GLU A 91 -5.12 -6.82 11.86
N PHE A 92 -3.98 -6.17 11.74
CA PHE A 92 -2.70 -6.79 11.39
C PHE A 92 -1.61 -6.30 12.31
N ASP A 93 -0.83 -7.23 12.82
CA ASP A 93 0.31 -6.91 13.67
C ASP A 93 1.34 -6.07 12.91
N ARG A 94 1.82 -5.03 13.57
CA ARG A 94 2.93 -4.25 13.05
C ARG A 94 4.18 -5.15 12.98
N THR A 95 4.92 -5.09 11.86
CA THR A 95 6.24 -5.69 11.80
C THR A 95 7.12 -5.10 12.90
N ASN A 96 7.77 -5.95 13.69
CA ASN A 96 8.76 -5.51 14.67
C ASN A 96 9.84 -4.68 13.95
N LYS A 97 10.50 -3.77 14.69
CA LYS A 97 11.60 -2.98 14.15
C LYS A 97 12.57 -3.92 13.44
N ASN A 98 12.59 -3.83 12.13
CA ASN A 98 13.49 -4.59 11.30
C ASN A 98 14.61 -3.63 10.84
N GLU A 99 15.83 -4.09 10.83
CA GLU A 99 16.98 -3.31 10.34
C GLU A 99 16.81 -2.87 8.87
N LEU A 100 15.91 -3.54 8.13
CA LEU A 100 15.69 -3.30 6.71
C LEU A 100 14.89 -2.01 6.41
N HIS A 101 13.90 -1.65 7.23
CA HIS A 101 13.11 -0.43 7.04
C HIS A 101 12.30 -0.07 8.30
N PRO A 102 12.40 1.18 8.83
CA PRO A 102 11.74 1.57 10.08
C PRO A 102 10.21 1.63 10.00
N THR A 103 9.64 1.75 8.79
CA THR A 103 8.18 1.91 8.56
C THR A 103 7.59 0.84 7.65
N MET A 104 8.22 -0.35 7.60
CA MET A 104 7.75 -1.46 6.77
C MET A 104 6.34 -1.90 7.18
N LYS A 105 5.43 -2.01 6.20
CA LYS A 105 4.09 -2.56 6.41
C LYS A 105 4.13 -4.09 6.49
N PRO A 106 3.21 -4.72 7.23
CA PRO A 106 3.07 -6.17 7.23
C PRO A 106 2.75 -6.72 5.84
N VAL A 107 3.41 -7.78 5.42
CA VAL A 107 3.11 -8.45 4.14
C VAL A 107 1.66 -8.90 4.10
N ALA A 108 1.13 -9.44 5.22
CA ALA A 108 -0.26 -9.90 5.32
C ALA A 108 -1.29 -8.77 5.07
N LEU A 109 -1.02 -7.55 5.55
CA LEU A 109 -1.87 -6.38 5.30
C LEU A 109 -1.94 -6.06 3.81
N VAL A 110 -0.79 -6.02 3.14
CA VAL A 110 -0.71 -5.71 1.70
C VAL A 110 -1.29 -6.85 0.88
N ALA A 111 -1.04 -8.10 1.27
CA ALA A 111 -1.63 -9.27 0.63
C ALA A 111 -3.17 -9.25 0.70
N ASN A 112 -3.73 -8.78 1.82
CA ASN A 112 -5.18 -8.61 1.97
C ASN A 112 -5.73 -7.59 0.96
N ALA A 113 -5.09 -6.43 0.82
CA ALA A 113 -5.47 -5.44 -0.17
C ALA A 113 -5.39 -5.99 -1.61
N ILE A 114 -4.32 -6.72 -1.94
CA ILE A 114 -4.13 -7.34 -3.26
C ILE A 114 -5.22 -8.38 -3.54
N LYS A 115 -5.56 -9.24 -2.58
CA LYS A 115 -6.64 -10.25 -2.72
C LYS A 115 -7.99 -9.63 -3.01
N HIS A 116 -8.31 -8.52 -2.36
CA HIS A 116 -9.59 -7.84 -2.54
C HIS A 116 -9.63 -6.99 -3.82
N GLY A 117 -8.48 -6.48 -4.24
CA GLY A 117 -8.36 -5.52 -5.35
C GLY A 117 -8.02 -6.12 -6.70
N SER A 118 -7.64 -7.41 -6.79
CA SER A 118 -7.20 -8.03 -8.04
C SER A 118 -7.59 -9.51 -8.15
N GLY A 119 -7.97 -9.95 -9.35
CA GLY A 119 -8.11 -11.37 -9.67
C GLY A 119 -6.76 -12.11 -9.66
N SER A 120 -6.79 -13.45 -9.82
CA SER A 120 -5.59 -14.30 -9.78
C SER A 120 -4.53 -13.94 -10.83
N GLU A 121 -4.97 -13.47 -12.00
CA GLU A 121 -4.10 -13.04 -13.11
C GLU A 121 -3.82 -11.53 -13.10
N GLY A 122 -4.19 -10.85 -12.02
CA GLY A 122 -4.07 -9.39 -11.90
C GLY A 122 -2.62 -8.93 -11.76
N SER A 123 -2.37 -7.70 -12.18
CA SER A 123 -1.10 -7.00 -11.96
C SER A 123 -1.25 -5.97 -10.86
N VAL A 124 -0.18 -5.75 -10.10
CA VAL A 124 -0.10 -4.78 -9.02
C VAL A 124 0.92 -3.71 -9.38
N LEU A 125 0.55 -2.43 -9.17
CA LEU A 125 1.45 -1.30 -9.33
C LEU A 125 1.68 -0.63 -7.97
N ASP A 126 2.95 -0.43 -7.58
CA ASP A 126 3.31 0.34 -6.40
C ASP A 126 4.31 1.44 -6.78
N LEU A 127 3.86 2.70 -6.66
CA LEU A 127 4.65 3.88 -7.00
C LEU A 127 5.69 4.24 -5.93
N PHE A 128 5.62 3.60 -4.74
CA PHE A 128 6.48 3.88 -3.57
C PHE A 128 6.87 2.57 -2.88
N LEU A 129 7.58 1.70 -3.61
CA LEU A 129 7.80 0.30 -3.23
C LEU A 129 8.54 0.12 -1.89
N GLY A 130 9.36 1.11 -1.51
CA GLY A 130 10.11 1.12 -0.25
C GLY A 130 11.00 -0.11 -0.10
N SER A 131 10.77 -0.92 0.91
CA SER A 131 11.49 -2.18 1.10
C SER A 131 10.92 -3.36 0.31
N GLY A 132 9.95 -3.16 -0.60
CA GLY A 132 9.41 -4.19 -1.46
C GLY A 132 8.30 -5.06 -0.86
N THR A 133 7.58 -4.57 0.15
CA THR A 133 6.51 -5.37 0.78
C THR A 133 5.42 -5.75 -0.22
N THR A 134 5.07 -4.85 -1.12
CA THR A 134 4.07 -5.11 -2.17
C THR A 134 4.55 -6.16 -3.16
N LEU A 135 5.82 -6.12 -3.57
CA LEU A 135 6.41 -7.16 -4.43
C LEU A 135 6.36 -8.54 -3.76
N ILE A 136 6.76 -8.62 -2.49
CA ILE A 136 6.74 -9.89 -1.73
C ILE A 136 5.30 -10.42 -1.60
N ALA A 137 4.33 -9.54 -1.30
CA ALA A 137 2.92 -9.94 -1.19
C ALA A 137 2.35 -10.41 -2.54
N ALA A 138 2.66 -9.71 -3.62
CA ALA A 138 2.23 -10.08 -4.97
C ALA A 138 2.82 -11.43 -5.40
N GLU A 139 4.13 -11.64 -5.18
CA GLU A 139 4.81 -12.91 -5.47
C GLU A 139 4.16 -14.09 -4.74
N GLN A 140 3.91 -13.96 -3.42
CA GLN A 140 3.24 -14.99 -2.63
C GLN A 140 1.83 -15.31 -3.12
N LEU A 141 1.19 -14.38 -3.81
CA LEU A 141 -0.16 -14.53 -4.34
C LEU A 141 -0.18 -14.89 -5.84
N GLY A 142 0.97 -15.04 -6.49
CA GLY A 142 1.08 -15.34 -7.91
C GLY A 142 0.65 -14.20 -8.83
N ARG A 143 0.81 -12.92 -8.41
CA ARG A 143 0.51 -11.73 -9.21
C ARG A 143 1.78 -11.08 -9.71
N SER A 144 1.74 -10.54 -10.92
CA SER A 144 2.81 -9.66 -11.41
C SER A 144 2.82 -8.34 -10.64
N CYS A 145 4.02 -7.88 -10.27
CA CYS A 145 4.18 -6.62 -9.57
C CYS A 145 5.11 -5.69 -10.35
N TYR A 146 4.66 -4.46 -10.55
CA TYR A 146 5.45 -3.36 -11.09
C TYR A 146 5.64 -2.35 -9.97
N GLY A 147 6.89 -1.99 -9.69
CA GLY A 147 7.19 -1.10 -8.57
C GLY A 147 8.22 -0.04 -8.90
N MET A 148 8.12 1.10 -8.24
CA MET A 148 9.08 2.19 -8.34
C MET A 148 9.68 2.48 -6.97
N GLU A 149 10.98 2.67 -6.92
CA GLU A 149 11.70 3.08 -5.72
C GLU A 149 12.82 4.06 -6.11
N LEU A 150 12.90 5.17 -5.40
CA LEU A 150 13.87 6.23 -5.69
C LEU A 150 15.24 5.94 -5.08
N SER A 151 15.29 5.26 -3.94
CA SER A 151 16.52 4.97 -3.21
C SER A 151 17.22 3.72 -3.74
N PRO A 152 18.44 3.83 -4.31
CA PRO A 152 19.19 2.65 -4.75
C PRO A 152 19.41 1.61 -3.63
N ALA A 153 19.62 2.07 -2.40
CA ALA A 153 19.81 1.19 -1.26
C ALA A 153 18.55 0.34 -0.97
N TYR A 154 17.35 0.91 -1.17
CA TYR A 154 16.12 0.13 -1.06
C TYR A 154 15.88 -0.76 -2.28
N CYS A 155 16.33 -0.37 -3.46
CA CYS A 155 16.32 -1.27 -4.63
C CYS A 155 17.11 -2.55 -4.33
N ASP A 156 18.30 -2.44 -3.74
CA ASP A 156 19.10 -3.60 -3.32
C ASP A 156 18.38 -4.47 -2.26
N VAL A 157 17.65 -3.83 -1.34
CA VAL A 157 16.84 -4.55 -0.34
C VAL A 157 15.70 -5.30 -1.01
N ILE A 158 15.01 -4.68 -1.97
CA ILE A 158 13.90 -5.29 -2.73
C ILE A 158 14.39 -6.54 -3.45
N VAL A 159 15.45 -6.41 -4.24
CA VAL A 159 16.06 -7.53 -5.00
C VAL A 159 16.43 -8.67 -4.05
N ARG A 160 17.16 -8.38 -2.99
CA ARG A 160 17.60 -9.37 -2.01
C ARG A 160 16.44 -10.09 -1.33
N ARG A 161 15.38 -9.35 -0.98
CA ARG A 161 14.18 -9.95 -0.37
C ARG A 161 13.46 -10.88 -1.33
N TRP A 162 13.34 -10.50 -2.60
CA TRP A 162 12.69 -11.31 -3.61
C TRP A 162 13.52 -12.57 -3.92
N GLU A 163 14.83 -12.44 -4.12
CA GLU A 163 15.74 -13.58 -4.32
C GLU A 163 15.69 -14.58 -3.15
N ASN A 164 15.67 -14.07 -1.91
CA ASN A 164 15.57 -14.92 -0.71
C ASN A 164 14.21 -15.63 -0.61
N LEU A 165 13.14 -15.01 -1.07
CA LEU A 165 11.81 -15.60 -1.05
C LEU A 165 11.66 -16.69 -2.11
N THR A 166 12.15 -16.43 -3.32
CA THR A 166 11.89 -17.27 -4.50
C THR A 166 13.00 -18.29 -4.78
N GLY A 167 14.22 -18.02 -4.30
CA GLY A 167 15.44 -18.73 -4.71
C GLY A 167 15.92 -18.38 -6.13
N GLY A 168 15.20 -17.49 -6.83
CA GLY A 168 15.58 -16.98 -8.15
C GLY A 168 16.72 -15.95 -8.10
N LYS A 169 17.14 -15.52 -9.28
CA LYS A 169 18.07 -14.42 -9.47
C LYS A 169 17.38 -13.30 -10.22
N ALA A 170 17.52 -12.06 -9.72
CA ALA A 170 17.06 -10.90 -10.43
C ALA A 170 18.01 -10.56 -11.58
N GLU A 171 17.47 -10.15 -12.71
CA GLU A 171 18.22 -9.79 -13.91
C GLU A 171 17.95 -8.30 -14.21
N LEU A 172 19.01 -7.64 -14.66
CA LEU A 172 18.90 -6.28 -15.17
C LEU A 172 18.38 -6.35 -16.61
N ALA A 173 17.25 -5.67 -16.85
CA ALA A 173 16.61 -5.59 -18.17
C ALA A 173 17.26 -4.53 -19.07
#